data_cf1197299f2274ffb914cab6725205ea
#
_entry.id   cf1197299f2274ffb914cab6725205ea
#
_cell.length_a   1.000
_cell.length_b   1.000
_cell.length_c   1.000
_cell.angle_alpha   90.00
_cell.angle_beta   90.00
_cell.angle_gamma   90.00
#
_symmetry.space_group_name_H-M   'P 1'
#
loop_
_entity.id
_entity.type
_entity.pdbx_description
1 polymer ?
#
loop_
_entity_poly.entity_id
_entity_poly.type
_entity_poly.pdbx_seq_one_letter_code
_entity_poly.pdbx_strand_id
1 'polypeptide(L)'
;MNYNISKEKMMVGFLLTLFLLMNSCMQDNKGFSNLNIAQFDSLRIITSADNYLKLEPIPITNFSCDRSLGTVNDFYSEGDYWWPDSTNADAPYVRRDGMTNPENFKAHRKAMRDMSIQVAALTAAFKITHDIKYANHAVKHLKTWFVNSDTRMNPNMNYAQAIKGICAGRGVGLIDGIHLVEPARAVTVLENYNGISKTDSEEIKKWFAQFLEWVTTHEYGIDERDRENNHGTCWVMQVAEYARLTNNSELTNYCIERYKTVLLPNQLGEDGSFPMELKRTKPYGYSLFHIDIYAMVCEILSTPDDNLWAFELSDGRGIKKGIEFIYPFIKDKSTWPYVHDVMYWDQWPVRHPSLLFAGEAFNNAEYITLWKSLKAEPSADEGMRNFPIRQPILWVN
;
A
#
# COMPACT_ATOMS: atom_id res chain seq x y z
N MET A 1 -32.08 24.56 70.71
CA MET A 1 -32.44 23.25 70.12
C MET A 1 -33.20 23.51 68.85
N ASN A 2 -32.53 23.42 67.73
CA ASN A 2 -33.21 23.15 66.47
C ASN A 2 -32.21 23.19 65.30
N TYR A 3 -32.02 22.02 64.74
CA TYR A 3 -31.78 21.70 63.32
C TYR A 3 -30.70 22.42 62.50
N ASN A 4 -29.55 21.75 62.41
CA ASN A 4 -28.60 21.96 61.35
C ASN A 4 -28.15 20.61 60.80
N ILE A 5 -29.10 19.86 60.16
CA ILE A 5 -28.81 18.59 59.47
C ILE A 5 -29.60 18.60 58.16
N SER A 6 -29.27 19.46 57.20
CA SER A 6 -29.88 19.30 55.86
C SER A 6 -29.01 19.79 54.67
N LYS A 7 -27.94 20.49 54.91
CA LYS A 7 -27.13 21.03 53.77
C LYS A 7 -26.01 20.09 53.31
N GLU A 8 -25.41 19.30 54.18
CA GLU A 8 -24.34 18.36 53.76
C GLU A 8 -24.85 17.11 53.05
N LYS A 9 -26.02 16.58 53.42
CA LYS A 9 -26.62 15.41 52.71
C LYS A 9 -27.14 15.75 51.32
N MET A 10 -27.53 17.01 51.06
CA MET A 10 -28.01 17.46 49.76
C MET A 10 -26.86 17.74 48.77
N MET A 11 -25.70 18.14 49.30
CA MET A 11 -24.51 18.39 48.50
C MET A 11 -23.79 17.10 48.07
N VAL A 12 -23.81 16.05 48.93
CA VAL A 12 -23.24 14.72 48.57
C VAL A 12 -24.16 14.00 47.57
N GLY A 13 -25.47 14.14 47.68
CA GLY A 13 -26.42 13.56 46.70
C GLY A 13 -26.32 14.20 45.32
N PHE A 14 -26.05 15.53 45.23
CA PHE A 14 -25.89 16.24 43.97
C PHE A 14 -24.54 15.95 43.31
N LEU A 15 -23.47 15.76 44.05
CA LEU A 15 -22.17 15.33 43.56
C LEU A 15 -22.18 13.88 43.06
N LEU A 16 -22.88 12.96 43.72
CA LEU A 16 -23.00 11.56 43.23
C LEU A 16 -23.86 11.46 41.97
N THR A 17 -24.93 12.28 41.83
CA THR A 17 -25.74 12.29 40.60
C THR A 17 -25.03 12.96 39.44
N LEU A 18 -24.17 13.96 39.68
CA LEU A 18 -23.37 14.58 38.63
C LEU A 18 -22.24 13.64 38.17
N PHE A 19 -21.66 12.82 39.08
CA PHE A 19 -20.65 11.82 38.74
C PHE A 19 -21.25 10.62 37.98
N LEU A 20 -22.50 10.25 38.23
CA LEU A 20 -23.23 9.23 37.48
C LEU A 20 -23.70 9.74 36.09
N LEU A 21 -23.97 11.03 35.94
CA LEU A 21 -24.31 11.64 34.66
C LEU A 21 -23.07 11.90 33.78
N MET A 22 -21.89 12.10 34.37
CA MET A 22 -20.63 12.19 33.59
C MET A 22 -20.13 10.82 33.13
N ASN A 23 -20.42 9.74 33.83
CA ASN A 23 -20.10 8.39 33.37
C ASN A 23 -21.10 7.84 32.33
N SER A 24 -22.24 8.49 32.09
CA SER A 24 -23.23 8.08 31.10
C SER A 24 -23.00 8.72 29.72
N CYS A 25 -22.02 9.61 29.55
CA CYS A 25 -21.65 10.22 28.25
C CYS A 25 -20.33 9.72 27.68
N MET A 26 -19.67 8.77 28.33
CA MET A 26 -18.70 7.89 27.68
C MET A 26 -19.44 6.65 27.17
N GLN A 27 -20.44 6.83 26.34
CA GLN A 27 -20.84 5.79 25.42
C GLN A 27 -19.67 5.63 24.45
N ASP A 28 -18.92 4.54 24.68
CA ASP A 28 -18.00 3.98 23.73
C ASP A 28 -18.63 4.08 22.32
N ASN A 29 -18.17 5.01 21.53
CA ASN A 29 -18.22 4.92 20.07
C ASN A 29 -17.30 3.76 19.65
N LYS A 30 -17.56 2.55 20.13
CA LYS A 30 -17.18 1.32 19.47
C LYS A 30 -18.12 1.19 18.28
N GLY A 31 -17.90 2.06 17.29
CA GLY A 31 -18.33 1.80 15.93
C GLY A 31 -17.86 0.39 15.57
N PHE A 32 -18.51 -0.26 14.66
CA PHE A 32 -18.39 -1.64 14.17
C PHE A 32 -16.96 -2.19 13.94
N SER A 33 -15.97 -1.77 14.71
CA SER A 33 -14.59 -2.28 14.74
C SER A 33 -14.51 -3.72 15.28
N ASN A 34 -15.41 -4.60 14.82
CA ASN A 34 -15.41 -6.02 15.13
C ASN A 34 -14.98 -6.89 13.96
N LEU A 35 -14.28 -6.32 12.96
CA LEU A 35 -13.54 -7.15 12.04
C LEU A 35 -12.25 -7.60 12.72
N ASN A 36 -12.32 -8.69 13.45
CA ASN A 36 -11.12 -9.38 13.86
C ASN A 36 -10.52 -10.07 12.62
N ILE A 37 -9.65 -9.33 11.89
CA ILE A 37 -8.95 -9.86 10.69
C ILE A 37 -8.19 -11.12 11.07
N ALA A 38 -7.58 -11.17 12.25
CA ALA A 38 -6.89 -12.34 12.73
C ALA A 38 -7.84 -13.53 12.80
N GLN A 39 -9.04 -13.37 13.36
CA GLN A 39 -10.02 -14.46 13.41
C GLN A 39 -10.49 -14.89 12.02
N PHE A 40 -10.69 -13.96 11.10
CA PHE A 40 -11.21 -14.25 9.77
C PHE A 40 -10.18 -14.91 8.85
N ASP A 41 -8.92 -14.44 8.86
CA ASP A 41 -7.93 -14.76 7.82
C ASP A 41 -6.69 -15.50 8.35
N SER A 42 -6.65 -15.85 9.66
CA SER A 42 -5.49 -16.49 10.29
C SER A 42 -5.06 -17.77 9.60
N LEU A 43 -6.00 -18.62 9.20
CA LEU A 43 -5.66 -19.90 8.54
C LEU A 43 -4.91 -19.65 7.23
N ARG A 44 -5.35 -18.73 6.39
CA ARG A 44 -4.67 -18.37 5.14
C ARG A 44 -3.29 -17.82 5.41
N ILE A 45 -3.19 -16.86 6.35
CA ILE A 45 -1.94 -16.18 6.70
C ILE A 45 -0.92 -17.19 7.23
N ILE A 46 -1.28 -18.01 8.22
CA ILE A 46 -0.37 -18.98 8.84
C ILE A 46 0.05 -20.06 7.82
N THR A 47 -0.89 -20.58 7.03
CA THR A 47 -0.58 -21.58 5.99
C THR A 47 0.42 -21.02 4.97
N SER A 48 0.24 -19.76 4.54
CA SER A 48 1.17 -19.09 3.62
C SER A 48 2.54 -18.92 4.28
N ALA A 49 2.57 -18.43 5.50
CA ALA A 49 3.81 -18.22 6.26
C ALA A 49 4.58 -19.54 6.50
N ASP A 50 3.91 -20.63 6.84
CA ASP A 50 4.53 -21.95 7.00
C ASP A 50 5.17 -22.46 5.69
N ASN A 51 4.59 -22.13 4.55
CA ASN A 51 5.21 -22.43 3.27
C ASN A 51 6.42 -21.54 3.01
N TYR A 52 6.36 -20.25 3.37
CA TYR A 52 7.47 -19.31 3.17
C TYR A 52 8.65 -19.57 4.13
N LEU A 53 8.44 -20.18 5.30
CA LEU A 53 9.54 -20.64 6.16
C LEU A 53 10.49 -21.64 5.47
N LYS A 54 10.04 -22.28 4.40
CA LYS A 54 10.83 -23.26 3.63
C LYS A 54 11.65 -22.62 2.51
N LEU A 55 11.45 -21.33 2.25
CA LEU A 55 12.06 -20.62 1.13
C LEU A 55 13.20 -19.72 1.62
N GLU A 56 14.35 -19.83 0.98
CA GLU A 56 15.46 -18.92 1.24
C GLU A 56 15.22 -17.56 0.56
N PRO A 57 15.73 -16.45 1.12
CA PRO A 57 15.69 -15.14 0.47
C PRO A 57 16.38 -15.17 -0.90
N ILE A 58 15.71 -14.62 -1.90
CA ILE A 58 16.25 -14.47 -3.25
C ILE A 58 16.44 -12.98 -3.55
N PRO A 59 17.68 -12.45 -3.49
CA PRO A 59 17.98 -11.05 -3.82
C PRO A 59 18.03 -10.83 -5.33
N ILE A 60 18.01 -9.55 -5.73
CA ILE A 60 18.18 -9.19 -7.15
C ILE A 60 19.52 -9.62 -7.71
N THR A 61 20.56 -9.70 -6.87
CA THR A 61 21.92 -10.11 -7.27
C THR A 61 22.02 -11.54 -7.80
N ASN A 62 20.95 -12.34 -7.65
CA ASN A 62 20.87 -13.68 -8.25
C ASN A 62 20.53 -13.66 -9.75
N PHE A 63 20.21 -12.50 -10.30
CA PHE A 63 19.78 -12.36 -11.68
C PHE A 63 20.60 -11.29 -12.38
N SER A 64 20.90 -11.53 -13.65
CA SER A 64 21.57 -10.54 -14.51
C SER A 64 20.83 -10.33 -15.81
N CYS A 65 21.00 -9.16 -16.41
CA CYS A 65 20.48 -8.84 -17.72
C CYS A 65 21.55 -8.02 -18.47
N ASP A 66 22.01 -8.50 -19.61
CA ASP A 66 23.04 -7.83 -20.43
C ASP A 66 22.58 -6.45 -20.95
N ARG A 67 21.28 -6.16 -20.90
CA ARG A 67 20.72 -4.86 -21.27
C ARG A 67 20.75 -3.83 -20.14
N SER A 68 21.04 -4.26 -18.90
CA SER A 68 21.19 -3.35 -17.77
C SER A 68 22.53 -2.61 -17.84
N LEU A 69 22.51 -1.31 -17.60
CA LEU A 69 23.74 -0.50 -17.45
C LEU A 69 24.19 -0.39 -15.98
N GLY A 70 23.40 -0.92 -15.04
CA GLY A 70 23.68 -0.90 -13.63
C GLY A 70 24.64 -2.01 -13.18
N THR A 71 24.98 -1.97 -11.90
CA THR A 71 25.72 -3.03 -11.20
C THR A 71 24.79 -4.19 -10.82
N VAL A 72 25.34 -5.27 -10.30
CA VAL A 72 24.55 -6.44 -9.82
C VAL A 72 23.59 -6.09 -8.66
N ASN A 73 23.88 -5.01 -7.94
CA ASN A 73 23.05 -4.52 -6.84
C ASN A 73 22.01 -3.48 -7.27
N ASP A 74 22.01 -3.07 -8.54
CA ASP A 74 21.03 -2.11 -9.04
C ASP A 74 19.76 -2.80 -9.54
N PHE A 75 18.61 -2.28 -9.11
CA PHE A 75 17.33 -2.77 -9.61
C PHE A 75 17.18 -2.42 -11.09
N TYR A 76 16.86 -3.43 -11.89
CA TYR A 76 16.59 -3.29 -13.32
C TYR A 76 15.25 -3.92 -13.68
N SER A 77 14.47 -3.22 -14.47
CA SER A 77 13.27 -3.76 -15.12
C SER A 77 13.06 -3.12 -16.49
N GLU A 78 12.26 -3.75 -17.33
CA GLU A 78 11.88 -3.21 -18.64
C GLU A 78 10.41 -2.81 -18.65
N GLY A 79 10.09 -1.78 -19.43
CA GLY A 79 8.73 -1.25 -19.55
C GLY A 79 7.78 -2.28 -20.15
N ASP A 80 6.75 -2.71 -19.39
CA ASP A 80 5.90 -3.86 -19.73
C ASP A 80 5.22 -3.74 -21.10
N TYR A 81 4.80 -2.54 -21.48
CA TYR A 81 4.02 -2.29 -22.67
C TYR A 81 4.86 -1.90 -23.89
N TRP A 82 6.17 -2.14 -23.82
CA TRP A 82 7.09 -1.84 -24.90
C TRP A 82 7.48 -3.11 -25.63
N TRP A 83 7.33 -3.10 -26.94
CA TRP A 83 7.47 -4.24 -27.83
C TRP A 83 8.47 -3.97 -28.93
N PRO A 84 9.16 -4.99 -29.45
CA PRO A 84 9.94 -4.83 -30.67
C PRO A 84 9.10 -4.22 -31.78
N ASP A 85 9.72 -3.36 -32.61
CA ASP A 85 9.09 -2.92 -33.85
C ASP A 85 9.00 -4.12 -34.80
N SER A 86 7.78 -4.40 -35.29
CA SER A 86 7.54 -5.55 -36.18
C SER A 86 8.10 -5.37 -37.59
N THR A 87 8.47 -4.14 -37.96
CA THR A 87 8.98 -3.80 -39.27
C THR A 87 10.50 -3.63 -39.32
N ASN A 88 11.13 -3.35 -38.18
CA ASN A 88 12.58 -3.18 -38.04
C ASN A 88 13.06 -3.63 -36.66
N ALA A 89 13.73 -4.78 -36.59
CA ALA A 89 14.23 -5.37 -35.33
C ALA A 89 15.29 -4.52 -34.62
N ASP A 90 15.97 -3.63 -35.34
CA ASP A 90 17.00 -2.73 -34.79
C ASP A 90 16.43 -1.39 -34.32
N ALA A 91 15.16 -1.10 -34.65
CA ALA A 91 14.51 0.12 -34.21
C ALA A 91 14.23 0.11 -32.69
N PRO A 92 14.07 1.30 -32.08
CA PRO A 92 13.57 1.41 -30.73
C PRO A 92 12.23 0.70 -30.54
N TYR A 93 11.99 0.17 -29.35
CA TYR A 93 10.72 -0.47 -28.99
C TYR A 93 9.54 0.50 -29.13
N VAL A 94 8.37 -0.04 -29.48
CA VAL A 94 7.11 0.70 -29.64
C VAL A 94 6.13 0.39 -28.51
N ARG A 95 5.34 1.38 -28.08
CA ARG A 95 4.37 1.22 -27.00
C ARG A 95 3.08 0.57 -27.49
N ARG A 96 2.59 -0.43 -26.73
CA ARG A 96 1.25 -1.03 -26.86
C ARG A 96 0.58 -1.00 -25.49
N ASP A 97 -0.18 0.06 -25.20
CA ASP A 97 -0.74 0.28 -23.87
C ASP A 97 -1.57 -0.90 -23.36
N GLY A 98 -1.33 -1.29 -22.11
CA GLY A 98 -2.00 -2.41 -21.45
C GLY A 98 -1.56 -3.81 -21.90
N MET A 99 -0.79 -3.94 -22.98
CA MET A 99 -0.33 -5.21 -23.54
C MET A 99 1.05 -5.57 -23.00
N THR A 100 1.09 -6.50 -22.04
CA THR A 100 2.35 -6.93 -21.40
C THR A 100 3.21 -7.74 -22.37
N ASN A 101 4.46 -7.30 -22.57
CA ASN A 101 5.44 -8.04 -23.36
C ASN A 101 6.06 -9.18 -22.50
N PRO A 102 5.88 -10.46 -22.88
CA PRO A 102 6.39 -11.60 -22.11
C PRO A 102 7.92 -11.69 -22.14
N GLU A 103 8.60 -11.15 -23.16
CA GLU A 103 10.05 -11.25 -23.35
C GLU A 103 10.86 -10.21 -22.56
N ASN A 104 10.20 -9.27 -21.90
CA ASN A 104 10.87 -8.28 -21.08
C ASN A 104 11.49 -8.91 -19.83
N PHE A 105 12.64 -8.37 -19.41
CA PHE A 105 13.28 -8.81 -18.16
C PHE A 105 12.43 -8.42 -16.94
N LYS A 106 12.01 -9.41 -16.17
CA LYS A 106 11.10 -9.28 -15.02
C LYS A 106 11.67 -9.83 -13.72
N ALA A 107 12.87 -10.43 -13.75
CA ALA A 107 13.36 -11.22 -12.63
C ALA A 107 13.54 -10.38 -11.35
N HIS A 108 14.12 -9.16 -11.43
CA HIS A 108 14.28 -8.29 -10.27
C HIS A 108 12.93 -7.85 -9.69
N ARG A 109 11.98 -7.45 -10.53
CA ARG A 109 10.63 -7.08 -10.09
C ARG A 109 9.89 -8.25 -9.45
N LYS A 110 10.01 -9.44 -10.04
CA LYS A 110 9.44 -10.66 -9.47
C LYS A 110 10.07 -10.98 -8.11
N ALA A 111 11.39 -10.91 -7.99
CA ALA A 111 12.09 -11.15 -6.73
C ALA A 111 11.69 -10.14 -5.64
N MET A 112 11.58 -8.84 -5.97
CA MET A 112 11.11 -7.80 -5.05
C MET A 112 9.68 -8.07 -4.57
N ARG A 113 8.77 -8.40 -5.49
CA ARG A 113 7.39 -8.74 -5.15
C ARG A 113 7.31 -9.99 -4.27
N ASP A 114 8.05 -11.04 -4.61
CA ASP A 114 8.08 -12.29 -3.85
C ASP A 114 8.62 -12.06 -2.44
N MET A 115 9.70 -11.27 -2.29
CA MET A 115 10.20 -10.83 -0.98
C MET A 115 9.14 -10.09 -0.18
N SER A 116 8.46 -9.12 -0.80
CA SER A 116 7.39 -8.36 -0.14
C SER A 116 6.28 -9.27 0.38
N ILE A 117 5.78 -10.19 -0.46
CA ILE A 117 4.75 -11.16 -0.11
C ILE A 117 5.18 -12.02 1.08
N GLN A 118 6.41 -12.52 1.04
CA GLN A 118 6.95 -13.40 2.08
C GLN A 118 7.15 -12.65 3.40
N VAL A 119 7.78 -11.48 3.39
CA VAL A 119 7.98 -10.64 4.57
C VAL A 119 6.65 -10.27 5.21
N ALA A 120 5.68 -9.81 4.40
CA ALA A 120 4.37 -9.41 4.90
C ALA A 120 3.62 -10.59 5.55
N ALA A 121 3.58 -11.76 4.89
CA ALA A 121 2.89 -12.94 5.43
C ALA A 121 3.57 -13.49 6.69
N LEU A 122 4.89 -13.55 6.73
CA LEU A 122 5.67 -13.98 7.90
C LEU A 122 5.44 -13.02 9.08
N THR A 123 5.47 -11.71 8.84
CA THR A 123 5.22 -10.71 9.88
C THR A 123 3.77 -10.77 10.37
N ALA A 124 2.81 -10.98 9.48
CA ALA A 124 1.40 -11.16 9.85
C ALA A 124 1.19 -12.40 10.71
N ALA A 125 1.82 -13.53 10.35
CA ALA A 125 1.79 -14.74 11.17
C ALA A 125 2.44 -14.55 12.55
N PHE A 126 3.55 -13.82 12.62
CA PHE A 126 4.18 -13.44 13.90
C PHE A 126 3.25 -12.57 14.75
N LYS A 127 2.61 -11.55 14.16
CA LYS A 127 1.64 -10.69 14.88
C LYS A 127 0.47 -11.51 15.48
N ILE A 128 0.00 -12.55 14.78
CA ILE A 128 -1.09 -13.41 15.23
C ILE A 128 -0.64 -14.40 16.29
N THR A 129 0.51 -15.08 16.10
CA THR A 129 0.91 -16.26 16.87
C THR A 129 1.93 -15.97 17.96
N HIS A 130 2.65 -14.85 17.83
CA HIS A 130 3.84 -14.52 18.62
C HIS A 130 4.97 -15.56 18.51
N ASP A 131 4.92 -16.48 17.53
CA ASP A 131 5.99 -17.46 17.29
C ASP A 131 7.16 -16.80 16.57
N ILE A 132 8.28 -16.67 17.30
CA ILE A 132 9.48 -15.97 16.87
C ILE A 132 10.11 -16.53 15.57
N LYS A 133 9.80 -17.79 15.20
CA LYS A 133 10.30 -18.37 13.94
C LYS A 133 9.91 -17.53 12.71
N TYR A 134 8.68 -17.00 12.69
CA TYR A 134 8.20 -16.16 11.59
C TYR A 134 8.93 -14.82 11.55
N ALA A 135 9.10 -14.17 12.71
CA ALA A 135 9.85 -12.91 12.79
C ALA A 135 11.31 -13.09 12.35
N ASN A 136 11.99 -14.12 12.85
CA ASN A 136 13.38 -14.42 12.47
C ASN A 136 13.54 -14.62 10.95
N HIS A 137 12.57 -15.29 10.32
CA HIS A 137 12.63 -15.52 8.89
C HIS A 137 12.30 -14.25 8.08
N ALA A 138 11.33 -13.45 8.52
CA ALA A 138 11.06 -12.13 7.93
C ALA A 138 12.30 -11.22 8.00
N VAL A 139 12.97 -11.15 9.16
CA VAL A 139 14.20 -10.39 9.35
C VAL A 139 15.33 -10.90 8.44
N LYS A 140 15.45 -12.22 8.23
CA LYS A 140 16.42 -12.80 7.30
C LYS A 140 16.21 -12.26 5.87
N HIS A 141 14.96 -12.20 5.39
CA HIS A 141 14.65 -11.60 4.08
C HIS A 141 14.99 -10.11 4.04
N LEU A 142 14.58 -9.35 5.05
CA LEU A 142 14.85 -7.91 5.13
C LEU A 142 16.36 -7.62 5.13
N LYS A 143 17.15 -8.38 5.88
CA LYS A 143 18.62 -8.21 5.91
C LYS A 143 19.28 -8.54 4.58
N THR A 144 18.82 -9.58 3.90
CA THR A 144 19.32 -9.95 2.57
C THR A 144 19.10 -8.84 1.56
N TRP A 145 17.94 -8.18 1.62
CA TRP A 145 17.57 -7.16 0.65
C TRP A 145 18.10 -5.75 0.96
N PHE A 146 18.32 -5.41 2.24
CA PHE A 146 18.56 -4.03 2.65
C PHE A 146 19.86 -3.82 3.44
N VAL A 147 20.50 -4.88 3.95
CA VAL A 147 21.64 -4.75 4.87
C VAL A 147 22.90 -5.41 4.34
N ASN A 148 22.83 -6.69 3.94
CA ASN A 148 24.00 -7.47 3.59
C ASN A 148 24.71 -6.91 2.36
N SER A 149 25.98 -6.52 2.48
CA SER A 149 26.76 -5.85 1.43
C SER A 149 26.76 -6.55 0.08
N ASP A 150 26.76 -7.88 0.09
CA ASP A 150 26.89 -8.70 -1.12
C ASP A 150 25.56 -8.90 -1.87
N THR A 151 24.44 -8.68 -1.18
CA THR A 151 23.11 -9.01 -1.71
C THR A 151 22.12 -7.85 -1.68
N ARG A 152 22.37 -6.80 -0.88
CA ARG A 152 21.43 -5.69 -0.74
C ARG A 152 21.24 -4.97 -2.07
N MET A 153 20.00 -4.59 -2.33
CA MET A 153 19.67 -3.68 -3.41
C MET A 153 20.24 -2.28 -3.11
N ASN A 154 20.82 -1.61 -4.12
CA ASN A 154 21.15 -0.19 -4.00
C ASN A 154 19.87 0.62 -3.76
N PRO A 155 19.89 1.66 -2.89
CA PRO A 155 18.70 2.42 -2.54
C PRO A 155 18.33 3.43 -3.63
N ASN A 156 18.09 2.94 -4.84
CA ASN A 156 17.65 3.71 -6.01
C ASN A 156 16.95 2.82 -7.03
N MET A 157 16.30 3.44 -8.02
CA MET A 157 15.66 2.76 -9.15
C MET A 157 16.08 3.38 -10.49
N ASN A 158 17.36 3.71 -10.63
CA ASN A 158 17.92 4.37 -11.82
C ASN A 158 17.68 3.62 -13.14
N TYR A 159 17.52 2.30 -13.06
CA TYR A 159 17.37 1.44 -14.25
C TYR A 159 16.00 0.75 -14.30
N ALA A 160 15.00 1.32 -13.60
CA ALA A 160 13.66 0.78 -13.61
C ALA A 160 12.89 1.16 -14.89
N GLN A 161 12.16 0.20 -15.44
CA GLN A 161 11.35 0.31 -16.65
C GLN A 161 12.12 0.90 -17.85
N ALA A 162 13.34 0.44 -18.06
CA ALA A 162 14.14 0.75 -19.23
C ALA A 162 13.38 0.40 -20.53
N ILE A 163 13.71 1.12 -21.61
CA ILE A 163 13.11 0.88 -22.93
C ILE A 163 14.25 0.74 -23.94
N LYS A 164 14.37 -0.43 -24.55
CA LYS A 164 15.42 -0.72 -25.54
C LYS A 164 15.41 0.34 -26.67
N GLY A 165 16.57 0.96 -26.85
CA GLY A 165 16.77 2.00 -27.88
C GLY A 165 16.26 3.40 -27.50
N ILE A 166 15.68 3.59 -26.27
CA ILE A 166 15.13 4.88 -25.82
C ILE A 166 15.77 5.36 -24.54
N CYS A 167 15.76 4.56 -23.45
CA CYS A 167 16.30 4.98 -22.16
C CYS A 167 16.72 3.78 -21.30
N ALA A 168 17.71 4.01 -20.42
CA ALA A 168 18.22 3.01 -19.48
C ALA A 168 17.34 2.84 -18.23
N GLY A 169 16.47 3.79 -17.96
CA GLY A 169 15.51 3.86 -16.87
C GLY A 169 14.69 5.13 -17.00
N ARG A 170 13.64 5.31 -16.18
CA ARG A 170 12.75 6.47 -16.25
C ARG A 170 11.93 6.64 -14.98
N GLY A 171 11.39 7.84 -14.75
CA GLY A 171 10.63 8.18 -13.54
C GLY A 171 9.48 7.24 -13.24
N VAL A 172 8.64 6.94 -14.25
CA VAL A 172 7.52 5.98 -14.09
C VAL A 172 7.94 4.56 -13.68
N GLY A 173 9.23 4.25 -13.71
CA GLY A 173 9.77 2.98 -13.21
C GLY A 173 9.68 2.85 -11.69
N LEU A 174 9.58 3.97 -10.97
CA LEU A 174 9.43 3.98 -9.51
C LEU A 174 8.18 3.23 -9.04
N ILE A 175 7.16 3.09 -9.88
CA ILE A 175 5.95 2.31 -9.56
C ILE A 175 6.28 0.84 -9.25
N ASP A 176 7.37 0.28 -9.78
CA ASP A 176 7.79 -1.09 -9.45
C ASP A 176 8.17 -1.21 -7.96
N GLY A 177 8.53 -0.10 -7.30
CA GLY A 177 8.88 0.00 -5.87
C GLY A 177 7.69 -0.02 -4.90
N ILE A 178 6.44 0.03 -5.38
CA ILE A 178 5.25 -0.01 -4.49
C ILE A 178 5.21 -1.25 -3.59
N HIS A 179 5.83 -2.33 -4.03
CA HIS A 179 5.95 -3.55 -3.25
C HIS A 179 6.85 -3.41 -2.00
N LEU A 180 7.65 -2.36 -1.87
CA LEU A 180 8.46 -2.08 -0.69
C LEU A 180 7.65 -1.47 0.48
N VAL A 181 6.41 -1.06 0.24
CA VAL A 181 5.54 -0.44 1.25
C VAL A 181 5.16 -1.44 2.36
N GLU A 182 4.76 -2.68 2.03
CA GLU A 182 4.49 -3.70 3.07
C GLU A 182 5.74 -4.13 3.83
N PRO A 183 6.93 -4.34 3.25
CA PRO A 183 8.18 -4.53 3.98
C PRO A 183 8.51 -3.39 4.96
N ALA A 184 8.30 -2.13 4.57
CA ALA A 184 8.48 -0.99 5.47
C ALA A 184 7.50 -1.04 6.66
N ARG A 185 6.22 -1.35 6.42
CA ARG A 185 5.23 -1.57 7.47
C ARG A 185 5.59 -2.75 8.36
N ALA A 186 6.09 -3.85 7.78
CA ALA A 186 6.52 -5.04 8.52
C ALA A 186 7.61 -4.73 9.54
N VAL A 187 8.59 -3.87 9.22
CA VAL A 187 9.63 -3.45 10.19
C VAL A 187 8.99 -2.84 11.43
N THR A 188 8.03 -1.92 11.26
CA THR A 188 7.31 -1.31 12.39
C THR A 188 6.54 -2.33 13.23
N VAL A 189 5.87 -3.28 12.59
CA VAL A 189 5.15 -4.34 13.32
C VAL A 189 6.13 -5.23 14.08
N LEU A 190 7.24 -5.61 13.45
CA LEU A 190 8.30 -6.39 14.13
C LEU A 190 8.88 -5.65 15.34
N GLU A 191 9.08 -4.33 15.25
CA GLU A 191 9.51 -3.51 16.39
C GLU A 191 8.47 -3.52 17.53
N ASN A 192 7.22 -3.25 17.20
CA ASN A 192 6.13 -3.14 18.17
C ASN A 192 5.90 -4.44 18.96
N TYR A 193 6.18 -5.59 18.34
CA TYR A 193 6.02 -6.91 18.95
C TYR A 193 7.36 -7.56 19.37
N ASN A 194 8.47 -6.81 19.38
CA ASN A 194 9.81 -7.29 19.74
C ASN A 194 10.31 -8.47 18.88
N GLY A 195 9.94 -8.49 17.61
CA GLY A 195 10.32 -9.52 16.62
C GLY A 195 11.61 -9.21 15.87
N ILE A 196 12.22 -8.06 16.10
CA ILE A 196 13.47 -7.61 15.43
C ILE A 196 14.40 -6.97 16.46
N SER A 197 15.72 -7.15 16.30
CA SER A 197 16.70 -6.45 17.12
C SER A 197 16.74 -4.95 16.75
N LYS A 198 17.10 -4.10 17.75
CA LYS A 198 17.27 -2.67 17.51
C LYS A 198 18.30 -2.39 16.42
N THR A 199 19.42 -3.10 16.43
CA THR A 199 20.49 -2.95 15.42
C THR A 199 20.00 -3.29 14.01
N ASP A 200 19.34 -4.45 13.84
CA ASP A 200 18.83 -4.85 12.53
C ASP A 200 17.78 -3.86 12.00
N SER A 201 16.90 -3.38 12.87
CA SER A 201 15.91 -2.38 12.52
C SER A 201 16.54 -1.05 12.08
N GLU A 202 17.52 -0.55 12.83
CA GLU A 202 18.24 0.70 12.49
C GLU A 202 18.97 0.60 11.14
N GLU A 203 19.60 -0.53 10.84
CA GLU A 203 20.26 -0.76 9.55
C GLU A 203 19.27 -0.79 8.38
N ILE A 204 18.13 -1.46 8.54
CA ILE A 204 17.06 -1.48 7.54
C ILE A 204 16.47 -0.07 7.34
N LYS A 205 16.17 0.64 8.43
CA LYS A 205 15.68 2.03 8.38
C LYS A 205 16.65 2.96 7.67
N LYS A 206 17.97 2.75 7.84
CA LYS A 206 18.99 3.51 7.13
C LYS A 206 18.89 3.32 5.61
N TRP A 207 18.64 2.10 5.15
CA TRP A 207 18.42 1.85 3.73
C TRP A 207 17.17 2.58 3.23
N PHE A 208 16.05 2.48 3.96
CA PHE A 208 14.82 3.20 3.60
C PHE A 208 14.99 4.72 3.63
N ALA A 209 15.79 5.28 4.54
CA ALA A 209 16.10 6.70 4.57
C ALA A 209 16.87 7.14 3.32
N GLN A 210 17.85 6.35 2.87
CA GLN A 210 18.59 6.62 1.63
C GLN A 210 17.70 6.49 0.39
N PHE A 211 16.81 5.49 0.35
CA PHE A 211 15.86 5.34 -0.73
C PHE A 211 14.84 6.48 -0.76
N LEU A 212 14.35 6.91 0.40
CA LEU A 212 13.45 8.06 0.55
C LEU A 212 14.10 9.36 0.06
N GLU A 213 15.37 9.58 0.39
CA GLU A 213 16.13 10.73 -0.12
C GLU A 213 16.21 10.68 -1.65
N TRP A 214 16.57 9.52 -2.23
CA TRP A 214 16.63 9.37 -3.69
C TRP A 214 15.25 9.62 -4.33
N VAL A 215 14.18 9.03 -3.81
CA VAL A 215 12.81 9.19 -4.33
C VAL A 215 12.34 10.65 -4.31
N THR A 216 12.80 11.44 -3.34
CA THR A 216 12.36 12.84 -3.16
C THR A 216 13.25 13.87 -3.85
N THR A 217 14.49 13.52 -4.22
CA THR A 217 15.48 14.47 -4.76
C THR A 217 15.91 14.17 -6.19
N HIS A 218 15.90 12.89 -6.61
CA HIS A 218 16.32 12.51 -7.95
C HIS A 218 15.26 12.89 -9.00
N GLU A 219 15.71 13.27 -10.21
CA GLU A 219 14.83 13.67 -11.30
C GLU A 219 13.71 12.64 -11.61
N TYR A 220 14.00 11.33 -11.51
CA TYR A 220 13.02 10.28 -11.71
C TYR A 220 11.96 10.23 -10.60
N GLY A 221 12.36 10.47 -9.36
CA GLY A 221 11.41 10.57 -8.27
C GLY A 221 10.50 11.79 -8.40
N ILE A 222 11.06 12.93 -8.86
CA ILE A 222 10.30 14.16 -9.14
C ILE A 222 9.34 13.96 -10.32
N ASP A 223 9.80 13.28 -11.40
CA ASP A 223 8.94 12.95 -12.55
C ASP A 223 7.75 12.08 -12.15
N GLU A 224 7.97 11.04 -11.30
CA GLU A 224 6.89 10.18 -10.80
C GLU A 224 5.94 10.92 -9.87
N ARG A 225 6.47 11.78 -8.99
CA ARG A 225 5.68 12.64 -8.10
C ARG A 225 4.66 13.48 -8.86
N ASP A 226 5.09 14.06 -9.98
CA ASP A 226 4.30 15.06 -10.70
C ASP A 226 3.39 14.45 -11.77
N ARG A 227 3.23 13.12 -11.78
CA ARG A 227 2.25 12.44 -12.64
C ARG A 227 0.82 12.70 -12.17
N GLU A 228 -0.05 12.98 -13.14
CA GLU A 228 -1.46 13.35 -12.92
C GLU A 228 -2.39 12.14 -12.72
N ASN A 229 -1.87 10.91 -12.75
CA ASN A 229 -2.61 9.67 -12.61
C ASN A 229 -2.15 8.85 -11.39
N ASN A 230 -2.48 7.55 -11.33
CA ASN A 230 -2.11 6.65 -10.24
C ASN A 230 -0.62 6.69 -9.86
N HIS A 231 0.28 7.01 -10.78
CA HIS A 231 1.71 7.13 -10.54
C HIS A 231 2.03 8.17 -9.45
N GLY A 232 1.49 9.39 -9.55
CA GLY A 232 1.68 10.42 -8.53
C GLY A 232 1.13 10.01 -7.16
N THR A 233 0.04 9.25 -7.13
CA THR A 233 -0.53 8.69 -5.88
C THR A 233 0.34 7.57 -5.32
N CYS A 234 0.90 6.69 -6.18
CA CYS A 234 1.87 5.68 -5.78
C CYS A 234 3.13 6.29 -5.17
N TRP A 235 3.60 7.42 -5.71
CA TRP A 235 4.70 8.16 -5.12
C TRP A 235 4.37 8.63 -3.70
N VAL A 236 3.18 9.23 -3.50
CA VAL A 236 2.76 9.69 -2.16
C VAL A 236 2.62 8.54 -1.17
N MET A 237 2.03 7.41 -1.57
CA MET A 237 1.94 6.21 -0.71
C MET A 237 3.32 5.71 -0.26
N GLN A 238 4.27 5.61 -1.19
CA GLN A 238 5.63 5.15 -0.90
C GLN A 238 6.35 6.11 0.03
N VAL A 239 6.38 7.40 -0.30
CA VAL A 239 7.05 8.44 0.51
C VAL A 239 6.43 8.54 1.89
N ALA A 240 5.11 8.50 2.00
CA ALA A 240 4.40 8.55 3.29
C ALA A 240 4.81 7.39 4.21
N GLU A 241 4.82 6.15 3.70
CA GLU A 241 5.18 5.00 4.53
C GLU A 241 6.67 4.99 4.90
N TYR A 242 7.55 5.37 3.98
CA TYR A 242 8.98 5.45 4.28
C TYR A 242 9.31 6.62 5.23
N ALA A 243 8.63 7.78 5.08
CA ALA A 243 8.75 8.91 6.01
C ALA A 243 8.29 8.52 7.42
N ARG A 244 7.17 7.80 7.53
CA ARG A 244 6.66 7.27 8.80
C ARG A 244 7.68 6.30 9.44
N LEU A 245 8.22 5.36 8.66
CA LEU A 245 9.21 4.38 9.15
C LEU A 245 10.49 5.06 9.65
N THR A 246 10.91 6.14 8.98
CA THR A 246 12.15 6.87 9.29
C THR A 246 11.94 8.10 10.19
N ASN A 247 10.71 8.31 10.69
CA ASN A 247 10.32 9.45 11.53
C ASN A 247 10.58 10.82 10.87
N ASN A 248 10.37 10.93 9.55
CA ASN A 248 10.49 12.18 8.81
C ASN A 248 9.14 12.91 8.76
N SER A 249 8.89 13.76 9.76
CA SER A 249 7.63 14.51 9.89
C SER A 249 7.44 15.55 8.78
N GLU A 250 8.50 16.12 8.23
CA GLU A 250 8.43 17.10 7.14
C GLU A 250 7.83 16.47 5.89
N LEU A 251 8.35 15.30 5.48
CA LEU A 251 7.81 14.58 4.33
C LEU A 251 6.42 14.00 4.59
N THR A 252 6.11 13.60 5.83
CA THR A 252 4.75 13.18 6.20
C THR A 252 3.77 14.33 5.98
N ASN A 253 4.06 15.52 6.48
CA ASN A 253 3.22 16.72 6.30
C ASN A 253 3.12 17.13 4.82
N TYR A 254 4.22 17.04 4.08
CA TYR A 254 4.22 17.29 2.63
C TYR A 254 3.26 16.34 1.89
N CYS A 255 3.25 15.06 2.24
CA CYS A 255 2.34 14.08 1.65
C CYS A 255 0.86 14.37 1.97
N ILE A 256 0.56 14.79 3.20
CA ILE A 256 -0.78 15.21 3.62
C ILE A 256 -1.27 16.39 2.77
N GLU A 257 -0.45 17.44 2.69
CA GLU A 257 -0.79 18.63 1.89
C GLU A 257 -0.92 18.29 0.40
N ARG A 258 -0.04 17.44 -0.12
CA ARG A 258 -0.11 17.03 -1.52
C ARG A 258 -1.37 16.22 -1.82
N TYR A 259 -1.81 15.34 -0.91
CA TYR A 259 -3.08 14.64 -1.04
C TYR A 259 -4.25 15.63 -1.16
N LYS A 260 -4.32 16.61 -0.26
CA LYS A 260 -5.43 17.56 -0.16
C LYS A 260 -5.47 18.56 -1.31
N THR A 261 -4.29 19.06 -1.73
CA THR A 261 -4.18 20.22 -2.63
C THR A 261 -3.82 19.85 -4.07
N VAL A 262 -3.28 18.65 -4.31
CA VAL A 262 -2.83 18.23 -5.65
C VAL A 262 -3.55 16.97 -6.11
N LEU A 263 -3.46 15.87 -5.34
CA LEU A 263 -3.98 14.59 -5.83
C LEU A 263 -5.51 14.62 -5.93
N LEU A 264 -6.18 14.86 -4.81
CA LEU A 264 -7.64 14.81 -4.76
C LEU A 264 -8.31 15.78 -5.74
N PRO A 265 -7.92 17.08 -5.83
CA PRO A 265 -8.57 18.00 -6.76
C PRO A 265 -8.35 17.65 -8.25
N ASN A 266 -7.19 17.09 -8.61
CA ASN A 266 -6.81 16.88 -10.02
C ASN A 266 -7.11 15.47 -10.52
N GLN A 267 -7.21 14.48 -9.65
CA GLN A 267 -7.33 13.08 -10.06
C GLN A 267 -8.74 12.51 -9.90
N LEU A 268 -9.52 12.99 -8.90
CA LEU A 268 -10.87 12.52 -8.65
C LEU A 268 -11.88 13.39 -9.41
N GLY A 269 -12.71 12.77 -10.25
CA GLY A 269 -13.81 13.42 -10.97
C GLY A 269 -14.97 13.81 -10.05
N GLU A 270 -15.86 14.70 -10.53
CA GLU A 270 -17.06 15.12 -9.80
C GLU A 270 -18.00 13.95 -9.47
N ASP A 271 -18.00 12.92 -10.30
CA ASP A 271 -18.76 11.68 -10.12
C ASP A 271 -18.06 10.63 -9.24
N GLY A 272 -16.85 10.91 -8.77
CA GLY A 272 -16.02 9.98 -8.00
C GLY A 272 -15.15 9.05 -8.85
N SER A 273 -15.21 9.14 -10.17
CA SER A 273 -14.33 8.37 -11.07
C SER A 273 -12.90 8.89 -11.08
N PHE A 274 -12.00 8.12 -11.70
CA PHE A 274 -10.66 8.55 -12.04
C PHE A 274 -10.56 8.75 -13.57
N PRO A 275 -10.82 9.95 -14.12
CA PRO A 275 -10.93 10.18 -15.56
C PRO A 275 -9.69 9.79 -16.37
N MET A 276 -8.50 9.90 -15.78
CA MET A 276 -7.25 9.50 -16.43
C MET A 276 -7.12 7.98 -16.55
N GLU A 277 -7.65 7.22 -15.58
CA GLU A 277 -7.66 5.76 -15.62
C GLU A 277 -8.76 5.21 -16.55
N LEU A 278 -9.92 5.87 -16.59
CA LEU A 278 -11.01 5.48 -17.50
C LEU A 278 -10.64 5.61 -18.97
N LYS A 279 -9.67 6.47 -19.31
CA LYS A 279 -9.16 6.63 -20.68
C LYS A 279 -8.14 5.56 -21.11
N ARG A 280 -7.72 4.70 -20.16
CA ARG A 280 -6.72 3.66 -20.42
C ARG A 280 -7.38 2.42 -21.03
N THR A 281 -6.53 1.51 -21.50
CA THR A 281 -6.96 0.23 -22.10
C THR A 281 -7.37 -0.83 -21.07
N LYS A 282 -7.13 -0.58 -19.79
CA LYS A 282 -7.59 -1.41 -18.66
C LYS A 282 -8.30 -0.54 -17.62
N PRO A 283 -9.43 0.10 -17.98
CA PRO A 283 -10.05 1.14 -17.15
C PRO A 283 -10.57 0.61 -15.82
N TYR A 284 -11.04 -0.64 -15.77
CA TYR A 284 -11.54 -1.25 -14.53
C TYR A 284 -10.39 -1.55 -13.56
N GLY A 285 -9.40 -2.30 -14.00
CA GLY A 285 -8.24 -2.65 -13.17
C GLY A 285 -7.45 -1.44 -12.70
N TYR A 286 -7.27 -0.41 -13.56
CA TYR A 286 -6.61 0.82 -13.14
C TYR A 286 -7.44 1.65 -12.16
N SER A 287 -8.78 1.69 -12.29
CA SER A 287 -9.64 2.37 -11.31
C SER A 287 -9.59 1.68 -9.95
N LEU A 288 -9.64 0.34 -9.92
CA LEU A 288 -9.47 -0.43 -8.71
C LEU A 288 -8.09 -0.21 -8.06
N PHE A 289 -7.04 -0.27 -8.85
CA PHE A 289 -5.69 -0.01 -8.39
C PHE A 289 -5.55 1.39 -7.80
N HIS A 290 -6.06 2.41 -8.49
CA HIS A 290 -5.94 3.79 -8.05
C HIS A 290 -6.69 4.05 -6.74
N ILE A 291 -7.92 3.56 -6.58
CA ILE A 291 -8.67 3.72 -5.32
C ILE A 291 -8.02 2.96 -4.17
N ASP A 292 -7.40 1.79 -4.43
CA ASP A 292 -6.66 1.05 -3.41
C ASP A 292 -5.46 1.87 -2.91
N ILE A 293 -4.70 2.49 -3.81
CA ILE A 293 -3.56 3.34 -3.43
C ILE A 293 -4.04 4.60 -2.68
N TYR A 294 -5.16 5.23 -3.11
CA TYR A 294 -5.77 6.35 -2.36
C TYR A 294 -6.15 5.97 -0.94
N ALA A 295 -6.78 4.80 -0.78
CA ALA A 295 -7.15 4.28 0.52
C ALA A 295 -5.92 4.07 1.41
N MET A 296 -4.83 3.56 0.84
CA MET A 296 -3.57 3.40 1.57
C MET A 296 -2.94 4.73 1.97
N VAL A 297 -3.00 5.75 1.11
CA VAL A 297 -2.56 7.11 1.49
C VAL A 297 -3.36 7.61 2.69
N CYS A 298 -4.68 7.46 2.69
CA CYS A 298 -5.52 7.81 3.83
C CYS A 298 -5.18 7.00 5.09
N GLU A 299 -4.95 5.68 4.94
CA GLU A 299 -4.62 4.78 6.07
C GLU A 299 -3.26 5.12 6.70
N ILE A 300 -2.27 5.47 5.89
CA ILE A 300 -0.92 5.79 6.37
C ILE A 300 -0.87 7.16 7.06
N LEU A 301 -1.60 8.14 6.54
CA LEU A 301 -1.43 9.56 6.88
C LEU A 301 -2.50 10.10 7.82
N SER A 302 -3.66 9.43 7.98
CA SER A 302 -4.70 9.90 8.89
C SER A 302 -4.25 9.86 10.34
N THR A 303 -4.58 10.92 11.07
CA THR A 303 -4.42 11.03 12.51
C THR A 303 -5.76 11.41 13.15
N PRO A 304 -5.91 11.33 14.49
CA PRO A 304 -7.11 11.81 15.15
C PRO A 304 -7.42 13.29 14.88
N ASP A 305 -6.37 14.10 14.68
CA ASP A 305 -6.49 15.55 14.47
C ASP A 305 -6.61 15.93 12.98
N ASP A 306 -6.18 15.05 12.07
CA ASP A 306 -6.20 15.26 10.62
C ASP A 306 -6.57 13.94 9.89
N ASN A 307 -7.86 13.72 9.77
CA ASN A 307 -8.42 12.50 9.20
C ASN A 307 -8.67 12.63 7.69
N LEU A 308 -7.79 12.05 6.86
CA LEU A 308 -7.92 12.10 5.39
C LEU A 308 -9.12 11.30 4.86
N TRP A 309 -9.63 10.33 5.61
CA TRP A 309 -10.87 9.63 5.26
C TRP A 309 -12.09 10.55 5.31
N ALA A 310 -12.06 11.53 6.21
CA ALA A 310 -13.14 12.51 6.38
C ALA A 310 -12.91 13.80 5.58
N PHE A 311 -11.72 13.99 4.99
CA PHE A 311 -11.40 15.20 4.24
C PHE A 311 -12.19 15.29 2.93
N GLU A 312 -12.83 16.45 2.71
CA GLU A 312 -13.58 16.77 1.50
C GLU A 312 -13.17 18.14 0.96
N LEU A 313 -13.12 18.27 -0.35
CA LEU A 313 -12.99 19.56 -1.04
C LEU A 313 -14.29 20.38 -0.88
N SER A 314 -14.23 21.66 -1.18
CA SER A 314 -15.40 22.54 -1.12
C SER A 314 -16.56 22.13 -2.03
N ASP A 315 -16.29 21.31 -3.05
CA ASP A 315 -17.28 20.75 -3.96
C ASP A 315 -17.79 19.35 -3.53
N GLY A 316 -17.40 18.88 -2.34
CA GLY A 316 -17.80 17.60 -1.76
C GLY A 316 -17.04 16.38 -2.31
N ARG A 317 -15.97 16.58 -3.09
CA ARG A 317 -15.09 15.46 -3.48
C ARG A 317 -14.19 15.06 -2.31
N GLY A 318 -14.18 13.77 -2.01
CA GLY A 318 -13.33 13.11 -1.03
C GLY A 318 -13.19 11.64 -1.41
N ILE A 319 -12.31 10.90 -0.72
CA ILE A 319 -12.11 9.48 -1.01
C ILE A 319 -13.42 8.67 -0.93
N LYS A 320 -14.33 9.06 -0.05
CA LYS A 320 -15.66 8.43 0.09
C LYS A 320 -16.39 8.39 -1.23
N LYS A 321 -16.38 9.50 -1.99
CA LYS A 321 -17.02 9.57 -3.31
C LYS A 321 -16.39 8.62 -4.32
N GLY A 322 -15.06 8.44 -4.26
CA GLY A 322 -14.35 7.45 -5.09
C GLY A 322 -14.72 6.00 -4.75
N ILE A 323 -14.87 5.69 -3.46
CA ILE A 323 -15.37 4.37 -3.02
C ILE A 323 -16.82 4.15 -3.47
N GLU A 324 -17.70 5.13 -3.30
CA GLU A 324 -19.09 5.06 -3.72
C GLU A 324 -19.25 4.87 -5.23
N PHE A 325 -18.38 5.47 -6.03
CA PHE A 325 -18.32 5.25 -7.48
C PHE A 325 -18.00 3.81 -7.85
N ILE A 326 -16.94 3.25 -7.27
CA ILE A 326 -16.42 1.94 -7.70
C ILE A 326 -17.16 0.75 -7.05
N TYR A 327 -17.74 0.94 -5.87
CA TYR A 327 -18.37 -0.12 -5.07
C TYR A 327 -19.43 -0.93 -5.82
N PRO A 328 -20.39 -0.32 -6.55
CA PRO A 328 -21.38 -1.08 -7.32
C PRO A 328 -20.75 -2.05 -8.32
N PHE A 329 -19.66 -1.66 -8.95
CA PHE A 329 -18.96 -2.45 -9.96
C PHE A 329 -18.04 -3.53 -9.35
N ILE A 330 -17.61 -3.38 -8.09
CA ILE A 330 -16.99 -4.46 -7.33
C ILE A 330 -18.04 -5.49 -6.91
N LYS A 331 -19.24 -5.03 -6.51
CA LYS A 331 -20.34 -5.88 -6.08
C LYS A 331 -20.92 -6.68 -7.24
N ASP A 332 -21.11 -6.04 -8.37
CA ASP A 332 -21.56 -6.65 -9.62
C ASP A 332 -20.82 -6.09 -10.82
N LYS A 333 -19.74 -6.76 -11.19
CA LYS A 333 -18.87 -6.38 -12.29
C LYS A 333 -19.58 -6.34 -13.65
N SER A 334 -20.69 -7.06 -13.83
CA SER A 334 -21.46 -7.06 -15.07
C SER A 334 -22.11 -5.70 -15.36
N THR A 335 -22.23 -4.84 -14.34
CA THR A 335 -22.77 -3.48 -14.45
C THR A 335 -21.73 -2.43 -14.84
N TRP A 336 -20.44 -2.81 -15.06
CA TRP A 336 -19.39 -1.89 -15.47
C TRP A 336 -19.72 -1.23 -16.81
N PRO A 337 -19.87 0.12 -16.85
CA PRO A 337 -20.41 0.81 -18.03
C PRO A 337 -19.37 1.17 -19.10
N TYR A 338 -18.08 0.93 -18.80
CA TYR A 338 -16.98 1.27 -19.72
C TYR A 338 -16.47 0.02 -20.44
N VAL A 339 -15.50 0.22 -21.34
CA VAL A 339 -14.85 -0.89 -22.04
C VAL A 339 -14.20 -1.85 -21.03
N HIS A 340 -14.16 -3.14 -21.38
CA HIS A 340 -13.47 -4.14 -20.58
C HIS A 340 -11.96 -3.98 -20.74
N ASP A 341 -11.23 -4.36 -19.71
CA ASP A 341 -9.77 -4.40 -19.75
C ASP A 341 -9.29 -5.34 -20.87
N VAL A 342 -8.35 -4.88 -21.69
CA VAL A 342 -7.80 -5.67 -22.81
C VAL A 342 -7.06 -6.93 -22.37
N MET A 343 -6.57 -6.97 -21.11
CA MET A 343 -5.94 -8.11 -20.46
C MET A 343 -6.30 -8.14 -18.98
N TYR A 344 -6.31 -9.33 -18.39
CA TYR A 344 -6.47 -9.56 -16.95
C TYR A 344 -7.84 -9.17 -16.38
N TRP A 345 -8.86 -8.99 -17.22
CA TRP A 345 -10.22 -8.70 -16.78
C TRP A 345 -10.68 -9.66 -15.67
N ASP A 346 -10.47 -10.98 -15.83
CA ASP A 346 -10.93 -12.01 -14.90
C ASP A 346 -10.13 -12.10 -13.58
N GLN A 347 -9.07 -11.30 -13.44
CA GLN A 347 -8.30 -11.24 -12.19
C GLN A 347 -9.00 -10.41 -11.11
N TRP A 348 -9.96 -9.57 -11.49
CA TRP A 348 -10.68 -8.64 -10.62
C TRP A 348 -12.17 -8.96 -10.52
N PRO A 349 -12.85 -8.59 -9.43
CA PRO A 349 -12.30 -8.00 -8.20
C PRO A 349 -11.70 -9.04 -7.26
N VAL A 350 -10.89 -8.54 -6.29
CA VAL A 350 -10.32 -9.30 -5.17
C VAL A 350 -10.59 -8.57 -3.85
N ARG A 351 -10.03 -9.00 -2.72
CA ARG A 351 -10.12 -8.30 -1.43
C ARG A 351 -9.36 -6.99 -1.43
N HIS A 352 -9.92 -6.00 -2.11
CA HIS A 352 -9.34 -4.67 -2.24
C HIS A 352 -9.14 -4.01 -0.86
N PRO A 353 -7.95 -3.51 -0.50
CA PRO A 353 -7.73 -2.82 0.77
C PRO A 353 -8.63 -1.60 0.92
N SER A 354 -9.00 -0.93 -0.17
CA SER A 354 -9.94 0.18 -0.18
C SER A 354 -11.31 -0.16 0.41
N LEU A 355 -11.86 -1.36 0.13
CA LEU A 355 -13.12 -1.79 0.72
C LEU A 355 -13.02 -2.02 2.22
N LEU A 356 -11.94 -2.64 2.66
CA LEU A 356 -11.74 -2.95 4.07
C LEU A 356 -11.60 -1.67 4.89
N PHE A 357 -10.63 -0.83 4.54
CA PHE A 357 -10.33 0.39 5.30
C PHE A 357 -11.43 1.44 5.19
N ALA A 358 -12.11 1.55 4.03
CA ALA A 358 -13.31 2.39 3.94
C ALA A 358 -14.47 1.83 4.77
N GLY A 359 -14.61 0.51 4.84
CA GLY A 359 -15.62 -0.14 5.71
C GLY A 359 -15.42 0.21 7.18
N GLU A 360 -14.17 0.25 7.64
CA GLU A 360 -13.82 0.66 9.00
C GLU A 360 -13.96 2.18 9.18
N ALA A 361 -13.37 2.99 8.29
CA ALA A 361 -13.37 4.44 8.41
C ALA A 361 -14.79 5.07 8.37
N PHE A 362 -15.66 4.51 7.52
CA PHE A 362 -17.04 4.99 7.36
C PHE A 362 -18.08 4.19 8.15
N ASN A 363 -17.64 3.23 8.96
CA ASN A 363 -18.50 2.30 9.70
C ASN A 363 -19.55 1.61 8.78
N ASN A 364 -19.10 1.10 7.63
CA ASN A 364 -19.94 0.49 6.61
C ASN A 364 -19.75 -1.04 6.55
N ALA A 365 -20.69 -1.76 7.17
CA ALA A 365 -20.67 -3.22 7.24
C ALA A 365 -20.82 -3.90 5.86
N GLU A 366 -21.45 -3.25 4.87
CA GLU A 366 -21.60 -3.83 3.53
C GLU A 366 -20.26 -3.92 2.79
N TYR A 367 -19.38 -2.91 2.95
CA TYR A 367 -18.05 -2.93 2.37
C TYR A 367 -17.21 -4.09 2.94
N ILE A 368 -17.27 -4.27 4.25
CA ILE A 368 -16.57 -5.37 4.95
C ILE A 368 -17.14 -6.73 4.53
N THR A 369 -18.47 -6.85 4.40
CA THR A 369 -19.13 -8.09 3.97
C THR A 369 -18.73 -8.45 2.54
N LEU A 370 -18.74 -7.47 1.64
CA LEU A 370 -18.29 -7.68 0.26
C LEU A 370 -16.80 -8.10 0.24
N TRP A 371 -15.93 -7.38 0.96
CA TRP A 371 -14.52 -7.71 1.06
C TRP A 371 -14.30 -9.17 1.50
N LYS A 372 -15.00 -9.63 2.54
CA LYS A 372 -14.90 -11.03 3.02
C LYS A 372 -15.31 -12.06 1.98
N SER A 373 -16.23 -11.73 1.09
CA SER A 373 -16.76 -12.66 0.07
C SER A 373 -15.83 -12.83 -1.15
N LEU A 374 -14.89 -11.90 -1.36
CA LEU A 374 -14.03 -11.89 -2.52
C LEU A 374 -12.82 -12.84 -2.35
N LYS A 375 -12.20 -13.22 -3.48
CA LYS A 375 -10.91 -13.93 -3.49
C LYS A 375 -9.85 -13.06 -2.79
N ALA A 376 -8.95 -13.70 -2.03
CA ALA A 376 -7.96 -12.97 -1.26
C ALA A 376 -7.04 -12.10 -2.15
N GLU A 377 -6.62 -12.62 -3.30
CA GLU A 377 -5.65 -11.96 -4.19
C GLU A 377 -5.79 -12.45 -5.63
N PRO A 378 -5.27 -11.71 -6.62
CA PRO A 378 -5.22 -12.16 -8.00
C PRO A 378 -4.21 -13.32 -8.15
N SER A 379 -4.32 -14.09 -9.24
CA SER A 379 -3.44 -15.23 -9.49
C SER A 379 -2.42 -14.98 -10.61
N ALA A 380 -2.71 -14.06 -11.53
CA ALA A 380 -1.79 -13.71 -12.62
C ALA A 380 -0.69 -12.75 -12.15
N ASP A 381 0.52 -12.89 -12.68
CA ASP A 381 1.68 -12.05 -12.34
C ASP A 381 1.41 -10.55 -12.44
N GLU A 382 0.72 -10.12 -13.49
CA GLU A 382 0.36 -8.70 -13.65
C GLU A 382 -0.71 -8.24 -12.65
N GLY A 383 -1.69 -9.10 -12.33
CA GLY A 383 -2.64 -8.82 -11.26
C GLY A 383 -1.93 -8.67 -9.93
N MET A 384 -1.02 -9.58 -9.64
CA MET A 384 -0.19 -9.53 -8.42
C MET A 384 0.71 -8.30 -8.36
N ARG A 385 1.20 -7.80 -9.50
CA ARG A 385 1.98 -6.57 -9.59
C ARG A 385 1.16 -5.34 -9.20
N ASN A 386 -0.11 -5.29 -9.58
CA ASN A 386 -1.02 -4.18 -9.28
C ASN A 386 -1.76 -4.37 -7.94
N PHE A 387 -1.27 -5.24 -7.07
CA PHE A 387 -1.87 -5.53 -5.77
C PHE A 387 -0.77 -5.57 -4.69
N PRO A 388 -0.24 -4.41 -4.27
CA PRO A 388 0.92 -4.34 -3.37
C PRO A 388 0.58 -4.66 -1.91
N ILE A 389 -0.67 -4.45 -1.47
CA ILE A 389 -1.09 -4.60 -0.07
C ILE A 389 -1.88 -5.91 0.09
N ARG A 390 -1.28 -6.89 0.76
CA ARG A 390 -1.78 -8.27 0.84
C ARG A 390 -2.12 -8.72 2.24
N GLN A 391 -1.54 -8.04 3.24
CA GLN A 391 -1.71 -8.40 4.65
C GLN A 391 -2.32 -7.23 5.43
N PRO A 392 -3.63 -6.98 5.28
CA PRO A 392 -4.29 -5.86 5.97
C PRO A 392 -4.08 -5.85 7.48
N ILE A 393 -3.86 -7.02 8.08
CA ILE A 393 -3.57 -7.15 9.52
C ILE A 393 -2.33 -6.36 9.96
N LEU A 394 -1.39 -6.05 9.07
CA LEU A 394 -0.22 -5.24 9.39
C LEU A 394 -0.57 -3.76 9.58
N TRP A 395 -1.72 -3.32 9.10
CA TRP A 395 -2.16 -1.93 9.03
C TRP A 395 -3.17 -1.57 10.12
N VAL A 396 -3.82 -2.56 10.72
CA VAL A 396 -4.76 -2.37 11.83
C VAL A 396 -4.10 -2.71 13.17
N ASN A 397 -4.56 -2.06 14.25
CA ASN A 397 -4.05 -2.26 15.61
C ASN A 397 -4.66 -3.51 16.30
#